data_9d6ae7c167a184c1290c47abcc02681c
#
_entry.id   9d6ae7c167a184c1290c47abcc02681c
#
_cell.length_a   1.000
_cell.length_b   1.000
_cell.length_c   1.000
_cell.angle_alpha   90.00
_cell.angle_beta   90.00
_cell.angle_gamma   90.00
#
_symmetry.space_group_name_H-M   'P 1'
#
loop_
_entity.id
_entity.type
_entity.pdbx_description
1 polymer ?
#
loop_
_entity_poly.entity_id
_entity_poly.type
_entity_poly.pdbx_seq_one_letter_code
_entity_poly.pdbx_strand_id
1 'polypeptide(L)'
;GKRSPYPVACTFHDAGHIPGSAGVMLEWNGLSVFHTGDMCLHDQWLIPKATFPKHHVDVMFCECTNGAEESHPTKEQIMKECAQFINEISNKNGSILIPCFALGKTQETLIMLHELQRKGMIPHLPIYSGGMSKAISSVFDRYCYTSPRMNPGFEISDIAIHPMPYEELSKAPFFSTPSIVLASSGMMHPQTTSHKLAMQWMQKSTCGILFNGWQEPDSPGYALSKSELGKPFLFSGHRIERKCAVKNIRMSAHARKRDVLSLIQDIRPKTLVLIHGETASCEAIASEAMDMFNGEVKIILPMQGEIYDADGKRLSS
;
A
#
# COMPACT_ATOMS: atom_id res chain seq x y z
N GLY A 1 -16.20 -24.20 -28.76
CA GLY A 1 -15.69 -23.02 -29.35
C GLY A 1 -14.54 -23.35 -30.31
N LYS A 2 -14.49 -22.74 -31.49
CA LYS A 2 -13.33 -22.88 -32.41
C LYS A 2 -12.12 -22.23 -31.70
N ARG A 3 -11.00 -22.95 -31.60
CA ARG A 3 -9.73 -22.35 -31.16
C ARG A 3 -9.34 -21.26 -32.15
N SER A 4 -8.95 -20.10 -31.63
CA SER A 4 -8.34 -19.05 -32.48
C SER A 4 -7.16 -19.65 -33.25
N PRO A 5 -7.00 -19.36 -34.54
CA PRO A 5 -5.82 -19.79 -35.31
C PRO A 5 -4.55 -19.02 -34.90
N TYR A 6 -4.69 -17.93 -34.14
CA TYR A 6 -3.57 -17.08 -33.73
C TYR A 6 -3.25 -17.31 -32.23
N PRO A 7 -1.99 -17.57 -31.87
CA PRO A 7 -1.57 -17.64 -30.48
C PRO A 7 -1.73 -16.26 -29.82
N VAL A 8 -2.12 -16.23 -28.55
CA VAL A 8 -2.04 -15.03 -27.71
C VAL A 8 -0.65 -15.03 -27.06
N ALA A 9 0.17 -14.01 -27.33
CA ALA A 9 1.38 -13.75 -26.57
C ALA A 9 1.00 -13.06 -25.26
N CYS A 10 1.60 -13.47 -24.14
CA CYS A 10 1.39 -12.90 -22.83
C CYS A 10 2.74 -12.60 -22.19
N THR A 11 3.01 -11.33 -21.89
CA THR A 11 4.25 -10.88 -21.25
C THR A 11 3.93 -10.22 -19.92
N PHE A 12 4.65 -10.63 -18.86
CA PHE A 12 4.54 -10.03 -17.53
C PHE A 12 5.63 -8.98 -17.33
N HIS A 13 5.25 -7.86 -16.75
CA HIS A 13 6.13 -6.75 -16.38
C HIS A 13 5.99 -6.49 -14.88
N ASP A 14 7.10 -6.30 -14.16
CA ASP A 14 7.05 -5.99 -12.74
C ASP A 14 6.25 -4.70 -12.48
N ALA A 15 5.24 -4.78 -11.62
CA ALA A 15 4.35 -3.65 -11.34
C ALA A 15 4.81 -2.82 -10.11
N GLY A 16 5.82 -3.25 -9.37
CA GLY A 16 6.42 -2.48 -8.28
C GLY A 16 5.53 -2.28 -7.05
N HIS A 17 4.32 -2.86 -7.01
CA HIS A 17 3.36 -2.70 -5.93
C HIS A 17 3.72 -3.56 -4.70
N ILE A 18 3.86 -4.85 -4.91
CA ILE A 18 4.37 -5.85 -3.94
C ILE A 18 5.25 -6.85 -4.71
N PRO A 19 6.14 -7.61 -4.05
CA PRO A 19 6.92 -8.64 -4.73
C PRO A 19 6.04 -9.63 -5.48
N GLY A 20 6.24 -9.75 -6.80
CA GLY A 20 5.47 -10.62 -7.68
C GLY A 20 4.22 -9.98 -8.29
N SER A 21 3.88 -8.73 -7.97
CA SER A 21 2.85 -7.99 -8.70
C SER A 21 3.29 -7.72 -10.14
N ALA A 22 2.37 -7.86 -11.08
CA ALA A 22 2.69 -7.73 -12.50
C ALA A 22 1.64 -6.98 -13.29
N GLY A 23 2.12 -6.10 -14.19
CA GLY A 23 1.34 -5.69 -15.35
C GLY A 23 1.42 -6.75 -16.42
N VAL A 24 0.38 -6.86 -17.24
CA VAL A 24 0.23 -7.91 -18.25
C VAL A 24 0.04 -7.29 -19.63
N MET A 25 0.95 -7.62 -20.55
CA MET A 25 0.81 -7.31 -21.97
C MET A 25 0.23 -8.53 -22.69
N LEU A 26 -0.86 -8.34 -23.40
CA LEU A 26 -1.46 -9.34 -24.27
C LEU A 26 -1.38 -8.87 -25.72
N GLU A 27 -0.87 -9.72 -26.60
CA GLU A 27 -0.78 -9.43 -28.03
C GLU A 27 -1.45 -10.55 -28.82
N TRP A 28 -2.36 -10.17 -29.70
CA TRP A 28 -3.12 -11.12 -30.50
C TRP A 28 -3.55 -10.49 -31.83
N ASN A 29 -3.16 -11.10 -32.93
CA ASN A 29 -3.57 -10.69 -34.28
C ASN A 29 -3.42 -9.17 -34.57
N GLY A 30 -2.30 -8.59 -34.14
CA GLY A 30 -2.02 -7.16 -34.31
C GLY A 30 -2.71 -6.24 -33.30
N LEU A 31 -3.51 -6.76 -32.38
CA LEU A 31 -4.08 -6.03 -31.23
C LEU A 31 -3.18 -6.18 -30.02
N SER A 32 -2.88 -5.08 -29.34
CA SER A 32 -2.11 -5.03 -28.10
C SER A 32 -2.95 -4.48 -26.95
N VAL A 33 -2.99 -5.21 -25.84
CA VAL A 33 -3.72 -4.84 -24.62
C VAL A 33 -2.76 -4.88 -23.43
N PHE A 34 -2.61 -3.76 -22.76
CA PHE A 34 -1.80 -3.67 -21.55
C PHE A 34 -2.67 -3.41 -20.32
N HIS A 35 -2.54 -4.24 -19.29
CA HIS A 35 -3.17 -4.06 -17.99
C HIS A 35 -2.06 -3.79 -16.96
N THR A 36 -2.10 -2.65 -16.27
CA THR A 36 -1.05 -2.27 -15.31
C THR A 36 -1.00 -3.18 -14.08
N GLY A 37 -2.12 -3.80 -13.69
CA GLY A 37 -2.31 -4.28 -12.33
C GLY A 37 -2.24 -3.11 -11.34
N ASP A 38 -2.21 -3.42 -10.05
CA ASP A 38 -1.87 -2.44 -9.03
C ASP A 38 -0.37 -2.13 -9.15
N MET A 39 -0.02 -0.85 -9.32
CA MET A 39 1.33 -0.44 -9.68
C MET A 39 1.92 0.61 -8.76
N CYS A 40 3.23 0.56 -8.56
CA CYS A 40 3.99 1.62 -7.94
C CYS A 40 5.07 2.13 -8.90
N LEU A 41 5.01 3.40 -9.28
CA LEU A 41 5.94 4.02 -10.23
C LEU A 41 7.07 4.81 -9.54
N HIS A 42 7.25 4.60 -8.23
CA HIS A 42 8.36 5.12 -7.44
C HIS A 42 8.97 4.02 -6.57
N ASP A 43 10.25 4.13 -6.27
CA ASP A 43 10.95 3.14 -5.45
C ASP A 43 10.39 3.10 -4.03
N GLN A 44 10.06 1.89 -3.56
CA GLN A 44 9.70 1.62 -2.17
C GLN A 44 10.96 1.29 -1.34
N TRP A 45 10.85 0.85 -0.09
CA TRP A 45 12.02 0.47 0.72
C TRP A 45 12.54 -0.91 0.35
N LEU A 46 11.63 -1.87 0.09
CA LEU A 46 11.96 -3.24 -0.27
C LEU A 46 12.15 -3.42 -1.77
N ILE A 47 11.23 -2.91 -2.57
CA ILE A 47 11.18 -3.16 -4.00
C ILE A 47 11.30 -1.88 -4.83
N PRO A 48 11.91 -1.96 -6.03
CA PRO A 48 11.97 -0.84 -6.95
C PRO A 48 10.61 -0.58 -7.60
N LYS A 49 10.51 0.56 -8.25
CA LYS A 49 9.36 0.94 -9.08
C LYS A 49 9.10 -0.04 -10.21
N ALA A 50 7.88 -0.02 -10.74
CA ALA A 50 7.47 -0.81 -11.91
C ALA A 50 8.39 -0.62 -13.13
N THR A 51 8.52 -1.68 -13.92
CA THR A 51 9.26 -1.69 -15.19
C THR A 51 8.31 -2.01 -16.34
N PHE A 52 7.57 -1.01 -16.79
CA PHE A 52 6.56 -1.15 -17.84
C PHE A 52 7.10 -0.84 -19.23
N PRO A 53 6.46 -1.38 -20.30
CA PRO A 53 6.80 -1.03 -21.67
C PRO A 53 6.53 0.45 -21.95
N LYS A 54 7.31 1.05 -22.85
CA LYS A 54 7.18 2.46 -23.25
C LYS A 54 6.86 2.58 -24.74
N HIS A 55 6.03 1.70 -25.25
CA HIS A 55 5.59 1.72 -26.65
C HIS A 55 4.05 1.76 -26.71
N HIS A 56 3.55 2.25 -27.82
CA HIS A 56 2.12 2.36 -28.08
C HIS A 56 1.39 1.02 -27.92
N VAL A 57 0.19 1.06 -27.33
CA VAL A 57 -0.74 -0.07 -27.25
C VAL A 57 -2.13 0.34 -27.74
N ASP A 58 -2.93 -0.63 -28.21
CA ASP A 58 -4.29 -0.34 -28.63
C ASP A 58 -5.20 -0.06 -27.43
N VAL A 59 -5.13 -0.88 -26.38
CA VAL A 59 -5.92 -0.72 -25.15
C VAL A 59 -5.03 -0.76 -23.92
N MET A 60 -5.21 0.20 -23.03
CA MET A 60 -4.55 0.22 -21.73
C MET A 60 -5.59 0.24 -20.60
N PHE A 61 -5.54 -0.76 -19.70
CA PHE A 61 -6.23 -0.73 -18.42
C PHE A 61 -5.27 -0.18 -17.37
N CYS A 62 -5.64 0.94 -16.74
CA CYS A 62 -4.77 1.66 -15.82
C CYS A 62 -5.44 1.86 -14.47
N GLU A 63 -4.75 1.49 -13.38
CA GLU A 63 -5.19 1.78 -12.03
C GLU A 63 -5.12 3.27 -11.71
N CYS A 64 -6.05 3.77 -10.88
CA CYS A 64 -6.19 5.19 -10.55
C CYS A 64 -6.31 5.44 -9.05
N THR A 65 -5.81 4.56 -8.20
CA THR A 65 -6.00 4.62 -6.73
C THR A 65 -5.73 6.01 -6.14
N ASN A 66 -4.65 6.66 -6.55
CA ASN A 66 -4.26 7.99 -6.06
C ASN A 66 -4.56 9.13 -7.05
N GLY A 67 -5.47 8.93 -7.99
CA GLY A 67 -5.73 9.91 -9.07
C GLY A 67 -6.25 11.28 -8.60
N ALA A 68 -6.99 11.33 -7.50
CA ALA A 68 -7.48 12.59 -6.92
C ALA A 68 -6.44 13.33 -6.07
N GLU A 69 -5.22 12.82 -5.94
CA GLU A 69 -4.26 13.32 -4.97
C GLU A 69 -3.16 14.14 -5.63
N GLU A 70 -3.11 15.43 -5.27
CA GLU A 70 -2.17 16.39 -5.86
C GLU A 70 -0.73 16.22 -5.34
N SER A 71 -0.56 15.74 -4.12
CA SER A 71 0.77 15.59 -3.51
C SER A 71 0.96 14.30 -2.74
N HIS A 72 2.17 13.76 -2.79
CA HIS A 72 2.58 12.62 -1.99
C HIS A 72 3.87 12.95 -1.24
N PRO A 73 4.00 12.54 0.02
CA PRO A 73 5.24 12.75 0.76
C PRO A 73 6.39 11.98 0.12
N THR A 74 7.60 12.54 0.20
CA THR A 74 8.83 11.83 -0.18
C THR A 74 9.20 10.80 0.88
N LYS A 75 10.11 9.86 0.56
CA LYS A 75 10.64 8.91 1.55
C LYS A 75 11.24 9.64 2.76
N GLU A 76 11.99 10.72 2.53
CA GLU A 76 12.63 11.54 3.56
C GLU A 76 11.58 12.18 4.48
N GLN A 77 10.50 12.70 3.92
CA GLN A 77 9.39 13.26 4.69
C GLN A 77 8.72 12.20 5.55
N ILE A 78 8.42 11.03 4.96
CA ILE A 78 7.84 9.88 5.67
C ILE A 78 8.76 9.45 6.83
N MET A 79 10.06 9.27 6.56
CA MET A 79 11.04 8.88 7.58
C MET A 79 11.13 9.91 8.71
N LYS A 80 11.14 11.20 8.37
CA LYS A 80 11.19 12.30 9.37
C LYS A 80 9.95 12.30 10.26
N GLU A 81 8.75 12.17 9.66
CA GLU A 81 7.50 12.15 10.43
C GLU A 81 7.37 10.89 11.29
N CYS A 82 7.76 9.72 10.76
CA CYS A 82 7.81 8.48 11.54
C CYS A 82 8.76 8.60 12.71
N ALA A 83 9.99 9.09 12.46
CA ALA A 83 11.00 9.24 13.50
C ALA A 83 10.55 10.22 14.59
N GLN A 84 9.96 11.35 14.21
CA GLN A 84 9.43 12.32 15.16
C GLN A 84 8.39 11.70 16.08
N PHE A 85 7.41 10.98 15.52
CA PHE A 85 6.35 10.34 16.30
C PHE A 85 6.90 9.22 17.20
N ILE A 86 7.79 8.37 16.67
CA ILE A 86 8.39 7.28 17.45
C ILE A 86 9.21 7.84 18.63
N ASN A 87 10.02 8.88 18.41
CA ASN A 87 10.80 9.54 19.45
C ASN A 87 9.89 10.18 20.51
N GLU A 88 8.81 10.87 20.10
CA GLU A 88 7.86 11.47 21.04
C GLU A 88 7.26 10.43 21.99
N ILE A 89 6.89 9.25 21.46
CA ILE A 89 6.28 8.18 22.25
C ILE A 89 7.31 7.46 23.12
N SER A 90 8.46 7.13 22.56
CA SER A 90 9.53 6.43 23.32
C SER A 90 10.08 7.27 24.46
N ASN A 91 10.18 8.60 24.31
CA ASN A 91 10.59 9.52 25.38
C ASN A 91 9.60 9.56 26.56
N LYS A 92 8.36 9.13 26.35
CA LYS A 92 7.35 8.95 27.41
C LYS A 92 7.34 7.51 27.98
N ASN A 93 8.36 6.70 27.66
CA ASN A 93 8.42 5.27 27.95
C ASN A 93 7.20 4.50 27.36
N GLY A 94 6.64 4.97 26.26
CA GLY A 94 5.50 4.35 25.59
C GLY A 94 5.93 3.47 24.42
N SER A 95 5.01 2.60 23.97
CA SER A 95 5.18 1.76 22.80
C SER A 95 4.31 2.20 21.66
N ILE A 96 4.72 1.89 20.43
CA ILE A 96 4.05 2.26 19.19
C ILE A 96 3.40 1.01 18.58
N LEU A 97 2.09 1.06 18.34
CA LEU A 97 1.38 0.07 17.54
C LEU A 97 1.27 0.58 16.10
N ILE A 98 1.68 -0.24 15.15
CA ILE A 98 1.55 0.03 13.72
C ILE A 98 0.65 -1.04 13.11
N PRO A 99 -0.64 -0.75 12.88
CA PRO A 99 -1.54 -1.67 12.18
C PRO A 99 -1.15 -1.74 10.71
N CYS A 100 -0.82 -2.94 10.23
CA CYS A 100 -0.31 -3.15 8.87
C CYS A 100 -1.03 -4.29 8.17
N PHE A 101 -1.17 -4.19 6.84
CA PHE A 101 -1.45 -5.36 6.03
C PHE A 101 -0.28 -6.34 6.10
N ALA A 102 -0.60 -7.63 6.25
CA ALA A 102 0.43 -8.67 6.38
C ALA A 102 1.30 -8.82 5.14
N LEU A 103 0.72 -8.56 3.95
CA LEU A 103 1.38 -8.63 2.66
C LEU A 103 1.83 -7.22 2.20
N GLY A 104 3.08 -7.09 1.84
CA GLY A 104 3.70 -5.88 1.29
C GLY A 104 3.96 -4.82 2.37
N LYS A 105 2.92 -4.26 2.96
CA LYS A 105 3.01 -3.12 3.88
C LYS A 105 3.83 -3.41 5.14
N THR A 106 3.70 -4.60 5.74
CA THR A 106 4.51 -4.98 6.89
C THR A 106 6.00 -5.01 6.54
N GLN A 107 6.36 -5.60 5.41
CA GLN A 107 7.75 -5.75 4.98
C GLN A 107 8.38 -4.39 4.66
N GLU A 108 7.71 -3.54 3.93
CA GLU A 108 8.14 -2.16 3.65
C GLU A 108 8.36 -1.37 4.94
N THR A 109 7.44 -1.51 5.91
CA THR A 109 7.53 -0.83 7.21
C THR A 109 8.70 -1.35 8.03
N LEU A 110 8.96 -2.66 8.04
CA LEU A 110 10.09 -3.26 8.75
C LEU A 110 11.42 -2.73 8.23
N ILE A 111 11.59 -2.65 6.91
CA ILE A 111 12.83 -2.13 6.32
C ILE A 111 12.99 -0.64 6.60
N MET A 112 11.92 0.15 6.51
CA MET A 112 11.95 1.56 6.89
C MET A 112 12.38 1.75 8.36
N LEU A 113 11.81 0.97 9.29
CA LEU A 113 12.18 1.03 10.71
C LEU A 113 13.62 0.62 10.95
N HIS A 114 14.08 -0.44 10.28
CA HIS A 114 15.49 -0.84 10.32
C HIS A 114 16.43 0.29 9.85
N GLU A 115 16.06 0.95 8.76
CA GLU A 115 16.83 2.09 8.24
C GLU A 115 16.82 3.28 9.20
N LEU A 116 15.69 3.59 9.84
CA LEU A 116 15.58 4.63 10.86
C LEU A 116 16.49 4.35 12.07
N GLN A 117 16.53 3.10 12.56
CA GLN A 117 17.42 2.69 13.64
C GLN A 117 18.89 2.76 13.22
N ARG A 118 19.22 2.23 12.03
CA ARG A 118 20.59 2.24 11.49
C ARG A 118 21.14 3.66 11.28
N LYS A 119 20.29 4.61 10.89
CA LYS A 119 20.65 6.04 10.74
C LYS A 119 20.65 6.80 12.07
N GLY A 120 20.31 6.17 13.19
CA GLY A 120 20.21 6.82 14.50
C GLY A 120 19.09 7.85 14.60
N MET A 121 18.09 7.79 13.69
CA MET A 121 16.93 8.70 13.69
C MET A 121 15.93 8.35 14.79
N ILE A 122 15.90 7.08 15.20
CA ILE A 122 15.12 6.57 16.34
C ILE A 122 16.01 5.68 17.23
N PRO A 123 15.69 5.50 18.52
CA PRO A 123 16.42 4.56 19.38
C PRO A 123 16.24 3.12 18.91
N HIS A 124 17.17 2.24 19.32
CA HIS A 124 17.07 0.80 19.07
C HIS A 124 15.98 0.17 19.96
N LEU A 125 14.73 0.32 19.56
CA LEU A 125 13.58 -0.29 20.21
C LEU A 125 13.37 -1.72 19.72
N PRO A 126 12.96 -2.65 20.59
CA PRO A 126 12.51 -3.98 20.16
C PRO A 126 11.34 -3.85 19.17
N ILE A 127 11.43 -4.58 18.05
CA ILE A 127 10.37 -4.65 17.04
C ILE A 127 9.67 -5.99 17.15
N TYR A 128 8.35 -5.98 17.37
CA TYR A 128 7.52 -7.19 17.44
C TYR A 128 6.68 -7.34 16.18
N SER A 129 6.71 -8.54 15.60
CA SER A 129 5.82 -8.92 14.50
C SER A 129 5.64 -10.43 14.48
N GLY A 130 4.60 -10.93 13.79
CA GLY A 130 4.37 -12.38 13.78
C GLY A 130 3.19 -12.81 12.92
N GLY A 131 2.77 -14.06 13.10
CA GLY A 131 1.65 -14.65 12.37
C GLY A 131 1.87 -14.67 10.85
N MET A 132 0.84 -14.29 10.09
CA MET A 132 0.87 -14.27 8.63
C MET A 132 1.98 -13.37 8.08
N SER A 133 2.27 -12.24 8.72
CA SER A 133 3.36 -11.34 8.29
C SER A 133 4.72 -12.03 8.31
N LYS A 134 5.01 -12.87 9.32
CA LYS A 134 6.26 -13.65 9.38
C LYS A 134 6.31 -14.69 8.25
N ALA A 135 5.21 -15.40 8.00
CA ALA A 135 5.16 -16.39 6.92
C ALA A 135 5.40 -15.75 5.54
N ILE A 136 4.78 -14.60 5.28
CA ILE A 136 4.97 -13.83 4.05
C ILE A 136 6.40 -13.33 3.93
N SER A 137 7.00 -12.79 5.00
CA SER A 137 8.40 -12.36 5.00
C SER A 137 9.35 -13.50 4.63
N SER A 138 9.12 -14.70 5.17
CA SER A 138 9.92 -15.88 4.80
C SER A 138 9.77 -16.28 3.33
N VAL A 139 8.59 -16.07 2.72
CA VAL A 139 8.42 -16.26 1.28
C VAL A 139 9.22 -15.21 0.51
N PHE A 140 9.13 -13.95 0.91
CA PHE A 140 9.88 -12.87 0.27
C PHE A 140 11.39 -13.12 0.35
N ASP A 141 11.93 -13.52 1.50
CA ASP A 141 13.36 -13.80 1.69
C ASP A 141 13.84 -14.95 0.80
N ARG A 142 13.03 -15.99 0.58
CA ARG A 142 13.34 -17.09 -0.35
C ARG A 142 13.63 -16.61 -1.77
N TYR A 143 13.05 -15.49 -2.18
CA TYR A 143 13.20 -14.93 -3.53
C TYR A 143 14.06 -13.66 -3.56
N CYS A 144 14.83 -13.35 -2.52
CA CYS A 144 15.60 -12.11 -2.40
C CYS A 144 16.66 -11.92 -3.50
N TYR A 145 17.12 -12.99 -4.15
CA TYR A 145 18.06 -12.93 -5.27
C TYR A 145 17.40 -13.00 -6.66
N THR A 146 16.13 -13.38 -6.75
CA THR A 146 15.44 -13.63 -8.03
C THR A 146 14.28 -12.65 -8.28
N SER A 147 13.77 -11.99 -7.26
CA SER A 147 12.79 -10.90 -7.40
C SER A 147 13.48 -9.55 -7.35
N PRO A 148 12.94 -8.52 -8.03
CA PRO A 148 13.47 -7.16 -7.94
C PRO A 148 13.53 -6.67 -6.49
N ARG A 149 14.68 -6.09 -6.09
CA ARG A 149 14.95 -5.57 -4.75
C ARG A 149 15.73 -4.27 -4.82
N MET A 150 15.46 -3.35 -3.89
CA MET A 150 16.28 -2.16 -3.71
C MET A 150 17.70 -2.53 -3.24
N ASN A 151 17.80 -3.55 -2.37
CA ASN A 151 19.05 -4.12 -1.90
C ASN A 151 19.06 -5.62 -2.25
N PRO A 152 19.68 -6.02 -3.38
CA PRO A 152 19.75 -7.43 -3.76
C PRO A 152 20.40 -8.28 -2.66
N GLY A 153 19.77 -9.41 -2.33
CA GLY A 153 20.24 -10.33 -1.30
C GLY A 153 19.93 -9.92 0.15
N PHE A 154 19.36 -8.73 0.40
CA PHE A 154 18.91 -8.38 1.74
C PHE A 154 17.68 -9.20 2.10
N GLU A 155 17.74 -9.86 3.25
CA GLU A 155 16.63 -10.64 3.80
C GLU A 155 15.94 -9.85 4.95
N ILE A 156 14.61 -9.97 5.04
CA ILE A 156 13.85 -9.37 6.15
C ILE A 156 14.24 -10.02 7.47
N SER A 157 14.68 -11.29 7.41
CA SER A 157 15.25 -12.02 8.54
C SER A 157 16.54 -11.43 9.11
N ASP A 158 17.24 -10.57 8.39
CA ASP A 158 18.41 -9.80 8.89
C ASP A 158 17.99 -8.73 9.92
N ILE A 159 16.70 -8.37 9.94
CA ILE A 159 16.15 -7.46 10.94
C ILE A 159 15.86 -8.21 12.24
N ALA A 160 16.34 -7.71 13.37
CA ALA A 160 16.04 -8.28 14.67
C ALA A 160 14.55 -8.09 15.03
N ILE A 161 13.72 -9.07 14.70
CA ILE A 161 12.28 -9.08 14.94
C ILE A 161 11.96 -10.07 16.06
N HIS A 162 11.33 -9.59 17.12
CA HIS A 162 10.83 -10.42 18.21
C HIS A 162 9.49 -11.06 17.84
N PRO A 163 9.25 -12.32 18.21
CA PRO A 163 7.97 -12.98 17.96
C PRO A 163 6.85 -12.34 18.76
N MET A 164 5.65 -12.27 18.16
CA MET A 164 4.46 -11.79 18.87
C MET A 164 4.01 -12.81 19.93
N PRO A 165 3.86 -12.41 21.21
CA PRO A 165 3.43 -13.30 22.29
C PRO A 165 1.91 -13.49 22.30
N TYR A 166 1.38 -14.24 21.33
CA TYR A 166 -0.06 -14.41 21.11
C TYR A 166 -0.83 -15.00 22.28
N GLU A 167 -0.20 -15.85 23.10
CA GLU A 167 -0.85 -16.53 24.21
C GLU A 167 -1.19 -15.58 25.36
N GLU A 168 -0.36 -14.56 25.59
CA GLU A 168 -0.53 -13.60 26.69
C GLU A 168 -0.36 -12.14 26.23
N LEU A 169 -1.11 -11.72 25.20
CA LEU A 169 -1.00 -10.34 24.65
C LEU A 169 -1.17 -9.25 25.71
N SER A 170 -1.99 -9.47 26.73
CA SER A 170 -2.24 -8.48 27.81
C SER A 170 -1.05 -8.29 28.76
N LYS A 171 -0.14 -9.27 28.85
CA LYS A 171 1.06 -9.25 29.66
C LYS A 171 2.35 -9.09 28.85
N ALA A 172 2.21 -8.80 27.55
CA ALA A 172 3.34 -8.75 26.64
C ALA A 172 4.37 -7.67 27.04
N PRO A 173 5.68 -7.92 26.79
CA PRO A 173 6.77 -7.02 27.18
C PRO A 173 6.62 -5.59 26.71
N PHE A 174 6.00 -5.39 25.53
CA PHE A 174 5.78 -4.06 24.95
C PHE A 174 4.78 -3.17 25.73
N PHE A 175 4.17 -3.65 26.81
CA PHE A 175 3.40 -2.83 27.72
C PHE A 175 4.23 -2.28 28.91
N SER A 176 5.41 -2.81 29.12
CA SER A 176 6.33 -2.40 30.20
C SER A 176 7.64 -1.81 29.66
N THR A 177 8.01 -2.13 28.44
CA THR A 177 9.25 -1.66 27.79
C THR A 177 8.90 -1.00 26.46
N PRO A 178 9.41 0.23 26.18
CA PRO A 178 9.19 0.90 24.91
C PRO A 178 9.54 -0.01 23.73
N SER A 179 8.61 -0.17 22.80
CA SER A 179 8.72 -1.12 21.71
C SER A 179 7.92 -0.66 20.49
N ILE A 180 8.23 -1.20 19.31
CA ILE A 180 7.44 -1.02 18.10
C ILE A 180 6.74 -2.34 17.78
N VAL A 181 5.44 -2.31 17.59
CA VAL A 181 4.61 -3.51 17.38
C VAL A 181 3.87 -3.40 16.06
N LEU A 182 4.21 -4.27 15.10
CA LEU A 182 3.50 -4.39 13.84
C LEU A 182 2.47 -5.52 13.94
N ALA A 183 1.20 -5.20 13.71
CA ALA A 183 0.13 -6.17 13.85
C ALA A 183 -0.90 -6.10 12.71
N SER A 184 -1.30 -7.25 12.19
CA SER A 184 -2.40 -7.35 11.21
C SER A 184 -3.77 -7.39 11.93
N SER A 185 -4.81 -6.88 11.30
CA SER A 185 -4.91 -6.26 9.98
C SER A 185 -4.65 -4.75 10.05
N GLY A 186 -4.36 -4.16 8.88
CA GLY A 186 -4.23 -2.70 8.76
C GLY A 186 -5.52 -1.95 9.11
N MET A 187 -6.70 -2.53 8.82
CA MET A 187 -8.04 -1.95 9.06
C MET A 187 -8.57 -2.18 10.49
N MET A 188 -7.85 -2.94 11.32
CA MET A 188 -8.27 -3.26 12.70
C MET A 188 -9.66 -3.92 12.80
N HIS A 189 -10.03 -4.79 11.84
CA HIS A 189 -11.30 -5.54 11.95
C HIS A 189 -11.37 -6.35 13.24
N PRO A 190 -12.57 -6.54 13.83
CA PRO A 190 -12.77 -7.36 15.01
C PRO A 190 -12.06 -8.73 14.92
N GLN A 191 -11.58 -9.23 16.04
CA GLN A 191 -10.81 -10.48 16.19
C GLN A 191 -9.36 -10.46 15.67
N THR A 192 -8.94 -9.45 14.92
CA THR A 192 -7.54 -9.31 14.50
C THR A 192 -6.62 -8.93 15.65
N THR A 193 -5.33 -9.22 15.51
CA THR A 193 -4.32 -8.89 16.54
C THR A 193 -4.22 -7.37 16.73
N SER A 194 -4.22 -6.59 15.65
CA SER A 194 -4.18 -5.12 15.72
C SER A 194 -5.38 -4.54 16.47
N HIS A 195 -6.59 -5.10 16.27
CA HIS A 195 -7.78 -4.69 17.01
C HIS A 195 -7.64 -4.96 18.53
N LYS A 196 -7.25 -6.19 18.91
CA LYS A 196 -7.07 -6.56 20.30
C LYS A 196 -6.04 -5.69 21.01
N LEU A 197 -4.94 -5.37 20.34
CA LEU A 197 -3.90 -4.49 20.86
C LEU A 197 -4.38 -3.04 20.92
N ALA A 198 -5.09 -2.53 19.91
CA ALA A 198 -5.62 -1.17 19.90
C ALA A 198 -6.52 -0.88 21.09
N MET A 199 -7.38 -1.84 21.50
CA MET A 199 -8.22 -1.72 22.69
C MET A 199 -7.39 -1.43 23.96
N GLN A 200 -6.20 -1.99 24.08
CA GLN A 200 -5.30 -1.76 25.22
C GLN A 200 -4.48 -0.48 25.05
N TRP A 201 -3.99 -0.20 23.80
CA TRP A 201 -3.22 1.02 23.48
C TRP A 201 -4.02 2.28 23.74
N MET A 202 -5.29 2.30 23.34
CA MET A 202 -6.18 3.47 23.50
C MET A 202 -6.33 3.92 24.98
N GLN A 203 -6.11 3.04 25.94
CA GLN A 203 -6.20 3.36 27.37
C GLN A 203 -4.91 3.94 27.96
N LYS A 204 -3.81 4.00 27.20
CA LYS A 204 -2.47 4.37 27.70
C LYS A 204 -2.02 5.71 27.08
N SER A 205 -1.96 6.76 27.88
CA SER A 205 -1.57 8.11 27.43
C SER A 205 -0.10 8.22 26.98
N THR A 206 0.75 7.28 27.42
CA THR A 206 2.15 7.23 27.00
C THR A 206 2.36 6.57 25.65
N CYS A 207 1.40 5.74 25.18
CA CYS A 207 1.50 4.97 23.97
C CYS A 207 1.04 5.74 22.72
N GLY A 208 1.41 5.21 21.55
CA GLY A 208 1.00 5.77 20.25
C GLY A 208 0.53 4.71 19.25
N ILE A 209 -0.31 5.11 18.32
CA ILE A 209 -0.73 4.30 17.18
C ILE A 209 -0.37 5.06 15.91
N LEU A 210 0.40 4.41 15.03
CA LEU A 210 0.87 4.97 13.77
C LEU A 210 0.20 4.25 12.61
N PHE A 211 -0.74 4.89 11.93
CA PHE A 211 -1.28 4.39 10.68
C PHE A 211 -0.36 4.76 9.52
N ASN A 212 0.02 3.78 8.72
CA ASN A 212 0.95 3.94 7.60
C ASN A 212 0.32 3.64 6.22
N GLY A 213 -1.01 3.61 6.14
CA GLY A 213 -1.74 3.31 4.91
C GLY A 213 -3.16 3.83 4.93
N TRP A 214 -3.83 3.63 3.81
CA TRP A 214 -5.24 3.95 3.66
C TRP A 214 -6.10 3.15 4.64
N GLN A 215 -7.18 3.77 5.09
CA GLN A 215 -8.18 3.17 5.98
C GLN A 215 -9.55 3.24 5.31
N GLU A 216 -10.21 2.10 5.19
CA GLU A 216 -11.56 2.02 4.66
C GLU A 216 -12.54 2.80 5.56
N PRO A 217 -13.40 3.67 5.00
CA PRO A 217 -14.26 4.57 5.78
C PRO A 217 -15.10 3.90 6.87
N ASP A 218 -15.57 2.68 6.65
CA ASP A 218 -16.38 1.92 7.62
C ASP A 218 -15.56 1.03 8.56
N SER A 219 -14.23 1.09 8.46
CA SER A 219 -13.36 0.27 9.30
C SER A 219 -13.15 0.85 10.69
N PRO A 220 -12.92 0.00 11.71
CA PRO A 220 -12.51 0.47 13.04
C PRO A 220 -11.20 1.28 13.00
N GLY A 221 -10.27 0.92 12.11
CA GLY A 221 -9.03 1.68 11.88
C GLY A 221 -9.31 3.11 11.43
N TYR A 222 -10.25 3.31 10.51
CA TYR A 222 -10.67 4.65 10.08
C TYR A 222 -11.26 5.45 11.24
N ALA A 223 -12.22 4.88 11.98
CA ALA A 223 -12.84 5.56 13.13
C ALA A 223 -11.77 6.00 14.15
N LEU A 224 -10.80 5.14 14.45
CA LEU A 224 -9.69 5.47 15.35
C LEU A 224 -8.76 6.54 14.75
N SER A 225 -8.44 6.45 13.47
CA SER A 225 -7.56 7.41 12.78
C SER A 225 -8.12 8.84 12.75
N LYS A 226 -9.45 8.99 12.80
CA LYS A 226 -10.19 10.25 12.83
C LYS A 226 -10.61 10.69 14.24
N SER A 227 -10.42 9.84 15.25
CA SER A 227 -10.80 10.15 16.63
C SER A 227 -9.97 11.30 17.21
N GLU A 228 -10.56 12.09 18.11
CA GLU A 228 -9.87 13.14 18.84
C GLU A 228 -9.40 12.65 20.21
N LEU A 229 -8.25 13.16 20.65
CA LEU A 229 -7.69 12.83 21.97
C LEU A 229 -8.65 13.30 23.09
N GLY A 230 -8.92 12.41 24.05
CA GLY A 230 -9.79 12.70 25.21
C GLY A 230 -11.27 12.77 24.85
N LYS A 231 -11.67 12.53 23.62
CA LYS A 231 -13.09 12.49 23.23
C LYS A 231 -13.58 11.06 22.98
N PRO A 232 -14.81 10.74 23.41
CA PRO A 232 -15.38 9.43 23.15
C PRO A 232 -15.76 9.27 21.66
N PHE A 233 -15.47 8.12 21.09
CA PHE A 233 -15.84 7.70 19.74
C PHE A 233 -16.31 6.25 19.72
N LEU A 234 -16.89 5.81 18.60
CA LEU A 234 -17.29 4.40 18.43
C LEU A 234 -16.14 3.61 17.80
N PHE A 235 -15.68 2.57 18.50
CA PHE A 235 -14.71 1.61 17.99
C PHE A 235 -15.31 0.21 18.07
N SER A 236 -15.63 -0.39 16.94
CA SER A 236 -16.30 -1.72 16.85
C SER A 236 -17.55 -1.83 17.73
N GLY A 237 -18.41 -0.79 17.75
CA GLY A 237 -19.63 -0.76 18.56
C GLY A 237 -19.45 -0.37 20.05
N HIS A 238 -18.22 -0.22 20.51
CA HIS A 238 -17.92 0.22 21.87
C HIS A 238 -17.63 1.73 21.92
N ARG A 239 -18.23 2.44 22.85
CA ARG A 239 -17.92 3.87 23.09
C ARG A 239 -16.67 3.96 23.95
N ILE A 240 -15.57 4.44 23.37
CA ILE A 240 -14.24 4.49 24.01
C ILE A 240 -13.70 5.92 23.95
N GLU A 241 -13.07 6.38 25.03
CA GLU A 241 -12.28 7.59 25.06
C GLU A 241 -10.81 7.25 24.78
N ARG A 242 -10.27 7.85 23.75
CA ARG A 242 -8.87 7.63 23.36
C ARG A 242 -7.92 8.48 24.19
N LYS A 243 -6.97 7.83 24.89
CA LYS A 243 -5.89 8.46 25.67
C LYS A 243 -4.55 8.45 24.95
N CYS A 244 -4.32 7.50 24.03
CA CYS A 244 -3.06 7.39 23.30
C CYS A 244 -2.93 8.44 22.19
N ALA A 245 -1.71 8.74 21.76
CA ALA A 245 -1.46 9.52 20.56
C ALA A 245 -1.81 8.71 19.29
N VAL A 246 -2.29 9.39 18.26
CA VAL A 246 -2.53 8.79 16.93
C VAL A 246 -1.90 9.67 15.86
N LYS A 247 -1.16 9.06 14.95
CA LYS A 247 -0.57 9.71 13.78
C LYS A 247 -0.91 8.94 12.52
N ASN A 248 -1.31 9.65 11.48
CA ASN A 248 -1.48 9.11 10.14
C ASN A 248 -0.29 9.56 9.29
N ILE A 249 0.41 8.62 8.67
CA ILE A 249 1.49 8.85 7.72
C ILE A 249 1.18 8.10 6.44
N ARG A 250 1.23 8.79 5.33
CA ARG A 250 0.87 8.18 4.06
C ARG A 250 2.07 7.47 3.43
N MET A 251 2.05 6.15 3.48
CA MET A 251 2.97 5.27 2.74
C MET A 251 2.18 4.53 1.66
N SER A 252 1.94 5.17 0.50
CA SER A 252 1.25 4.51 -0.59
C SER A 252 2.19 3.57 -1.36
N ALA A 253 1.70 2.37 -1.71
CA ALA A 253 2.33 1.45 -2.64
C ALA A 253 1.71 1.54 -4.05
N HIS A 254 0.82 2.52 -4.28
CA HIS A 254 0.24 2.83 -5.58
C HIS A 254 0.91 4.04 -6.20
N ALA A 255 0.86 4.10 -7.53
CA ALA A 255 1.44 5.18 -8.30
C ALA A 255 0.84 6.55 -7.93
N ARG A 256 1.65 7.60 -8.00
CA ARG A 256 1.21 8.97 -7.82
C ARG A 256 0.51 9.46 -9.08
N LYS A 257 -0.45 10.37 -8.97
CA LYS A 257 -1.18 10.96 -10.08
C LYS A 257 -0.27 11.34 -11.26
N ARG A 258 0.77 12.15 -10.99
CA ARG A 258 1.73 12.59 -12.00
C ARG A 258 2.48 11.45 -12.69
N ASP A 259 2.79 10.39 -11.95
CA ASP A 259 3.53 9.25 -12.47
C ASP A 259 2.62 8.40 -13.37
N VAL A 260 1.32 8.27 -13.01
CA VAL A 260 0.26 7.67 -13.84
C VAL A 260 0.11 8.43 -15.16
N LEU A 261 -0.01 9.76 -15.11
CA LEU A 261 -0.13 10.59 -16.30
C LEU A 261 1.11 10.51 -17.21
N SER A 262 2.31 10.49 -16.62
CA SER A 262 3.56 10.27 -17.37
C SER A 262 3.58 8.90 -18.05
N LEU A 263 3.13 7.83 -17.39
CA LEU A 263 3.03 6.50 -17.98
C LEU A 263 2.04 6.48 -19.15
N ILE A 264 0.86 7.10 -18.99
CA ILE A 264 -0.14 7.20 -20.05
C ILE A 264 0.44 7.97 -21.25
N GLN A 265 1.20 9.04 -20.99
CA GLN A 265 1.87 9.82 -22.04
C GLN A 265 2.95 9.01 -22.76
N ASP A 266 3.75 8.21 -22.04
CA ASP A 266 4.79 7.36 -22.62
C ASP A 266 4.20 6.25 -23.52
N ILE A 267 3.10 5.62 -23.06
CA ILE A 267 2.44 4.51 -23.77
C ILE A 267 1.54 4.99 -24.92
N ARG A 268 0.84 6.11 -24.77
CA ARG A 268 -0.11 6.67 -25.74
C ARG A 268 -1.12 5.66 -26.28
N PRO A 269 -1.97 5.06 -25.42
CA PRO A 269 -2.94 4.06 -25.84
C PRO A 269 -3.98 4.69 -26.80
N LYS A 270 -4.57 3.91 -27.71
CA LYS A 270 -5.75 4.37 -28.50
C LYS A 270 -6.98 4.45 -27.57
N THR A 271 -7.16 3.45 -26.72
CA THR A 271 -8.24 3.40 -25.73
C THR A 271 -7.63 3.25 -24.33
N LEU A 272 -7.95 4.19 -23.45
CA LEU A 272 -7.55 4.20 -22.04
C LEU A 272 -8.74 3.83 -21.17
N VAL A 273 -8.66 2.74 -20.43
CA VAL A 273 -9.68 2.27 -19.49
C VAL A 273 -9.17 2.51 -18.07
N LEU A 274 -9.83 3.39 -17.33
CA LEU A 274 -9.44 3.76 -15.98
C LEU A 274 -10.20 2.92 -14.96
N ILE A 275 -9.47 2.21 -14.12
CA ILE A 275 -10.00 1.23 -13.16
C ILE A 275 -9.32 1.37 -11.79
N HIS A 276 -9.77 0.60 -10.80
CA HIS A 276 -9.15 0.49 -9.48
C HIS A 276 -8.87 1.85 -8.82
N GLY A 277 -9.91 2.68 -8.73
CA GLY A 277 -9.89 3.98 -8.05
C GLY A 277 -11.31 4.39 -7.67
N GLU A 278 -11.42 5.26 -6.67
CA GLU A 278 -12.67 5.94 -6.39
C GLU A 278 -13.07 6.79 -7.60
N THR A 279 -14.37 7.04 -7.79
CA THR A 279 -14.88 7.81 -8.93
C THR A 279 -14.11 9.11 -9.14
N ALA A 280 -13.91 9.90 -8.08
CA ALA A 280 -13.16 11.15 -8.14
C ALA A 280 -11.69 10.97 -8.62
N SER A 281 -11.05 9.84 -8.26
CA SER A 281 -9.68 9.53 -8.71
C SER A 281 -9.63 9.19 -10.20
N CYS A 282 -10.57 8.38 -10.68
CA CYS A 282 -10.66 8.05 -12.11
C CYS A 282 -11.01 9.28 -12.95
N GLU A 283 -11.96 10.11 -12.50
CA GLU A 283 -12.36 11.35 -13.17
C GLU A 283 -11.23 12.37 -13.24
N ALA A 284 -10.42 12.50 -12.17
CA ALA A 284 -9.27 13.40 -12.18
C ALA A 284 -8.20 13.00 -13.20
N ILE A 285 -7.88 11.70 -13.29
CA ILE A 285 -6.96 11.18 -14.33
C ILE A 285 -7.57 11.34 -15.73
N ALA A 286 -8.87 11.06 -15.90
CA ALA A 286 -9.56 11.20 -17.17
C ALA A 286 -9.50 12.64 -17.69
N SER A 287 -9.80 13.62 -16.85
CA SER A 287 -9.78 15.05 -17.21
C SER A 287 -8.39 15.48 -17.70
N GLU A 288 -7.33 15.17 -16.94
CA GLU A 288 -5.97 15.55 -17.31
C GLU A 288 -5.47 14.79 -18.56
N ALA A 289 -5.84 13.52 -18.72
CA ALA A 289 -5.51 12.77 -19.93
C ALA A 289 -6.25 13.30 -21.17
N MET A 290 -7.51 13.73 -21.03
CA MET A 290 -8.24 14.40 -22.14
C MET A 290 -7.52 15.67 -22.61
N ASP A 291 -7.09 16.51 -21.68
CA ASP A 291 -6.36 17.74 -21.98
C ASP A 291 -5.00 17.44 -22.62
N MET A 292 -4.27 16.45 -22.11
CA MET A 292 -2.95 16.04 -22.58
C MET A 292 -2.97 15.57 -24.03
N PHE A 293 -4.00 14.86 -24.46
CA PHE A 293 -4.10 14.28 -25.81
C PHE A 293 -5.04 15.02 -26.74
N ASN A 294 -5.57 16.19 -26.35
CA ASN A 294 -6.51 16.98 -27.14
C ASN A 294 -7.70 16.15 -27.69
N GLY A 295 -8.14 15.15 -26.93
CA GLY A 295 -9.23 14.25 -27.31
C GLY A 295 -8.88 13.13 -28.31
N GLU A 296 -7.60 12.95 -28.66
CA GLU A 296 -7.16 11.88 -29.58
C GLU A 296 -7.24 10.48 -28.96
N VAL A 297 -7.17 10.38 -27.62
CA VAL A 297 -7.27 9.12 -26.87
C VAL A 297 -8.70 8.92 -26.38
N LYS A 298 -9.27 7.75 -26.65
CA LYS A 298 -10.57 7.39 -26.10
C LYS A 298 -10.45 6.98 -24.64
N ILE A 299 -11.17 7.65 -23.75
CA ILE A 299 -11.12 7.39 -22.31
C ILE A 299 -12.42 6.74 -21.87
N ILE A 300 -12.34 5.66 -21.10
CA ILE A 300 -13.46 4.89 -20.57
C ILE A 300 -13.34 4.80 -19.06
N LEU A 301 -14.41 5.16 -18.36
CA LEU A 301 -14.63 4.87 -16.95
C LEU A 301 -15.71 3.79 -16.86
N PRO A 302 -15.35 2.50 -16.86
CA PRO A 302 -16.32 1.42 -17.00
C PRO A 302 -17.10 1.21 -15.70
N MET A 303 -18.38 0.87 -15.87
CA MET A 303 -19.21 0.34 -14.78
C MET A 303 -19.14 -1.20 -14.79
N GLN A 304 -19.38 -1.80 -13.63
CA GLN A 304 -19.39 -3.25 -13.50
C GLN A 304 -20.42 -3.89 -14.43
N GLY A 305 -19.98 -4.85 -15.24
CA GLY A 305 -20.83 -5.59 -16.17
C GLY A 305 -20.88 -5.02 -17.59
N GLU A 306 -20.34 -3.82 -17.83
CA GLU A 306 -20.28 -3.26 -19.19
C GLU A 306 -19.25 -3.98 -20.07
N ILE A 307 -19.60 -4.13 -21.34
CA ILE A 307 -18.76 -4.76 -22.37
C ILE A 307 -18.44 -3.73 -23.45
N TYR A 308 -17.17 -3.65 -23.80
CA TYR A 308 -16.63 -2.75 -24.83
C TYR A 308 -15.83 -3.54 -25.86
N ASP A 309 -15.82 -3.08 -27.11
CA ASP A 309 -14.84 -3.53 -28.09
C ASP A 309 -13.47 -2.83 -27.89
N ALA A 310 -12.46 -3.23 -28.67
CA ALA A 310 -11.12 -2.67 -28.56
C ALA A 310 -11.03 -1.17 -28.95
N ASP A 311 -11.96 -0.70 -29.78
CA ASP A 311 -12.08 0.72 -30.12
C ASP A 311 -12.86 1.50 -29.05
N GLY A 312 -13.22 0.83 -27.93
CA GLY A 312 -13.91 1.40 -26.79
C GLY A 312 -15.40 1.68 -27.04
N LYS A 313 -16.03 1.10 -28.05
CA LYS A 313 -17.46 1.21 -28.26
C LYS A 313 -18.18 0.25 -27.30
N ARG A 314 -19.12 0.76 -26.52
CA ARG A 314 -19.95 -0.06 -25.63
C ARG A 314 -20.85 -0.98 -26.43
N LEU A 315 -20.80 -2.27 -26.14
CA LEU A 315 -21.56 -3.33 -26.80
C LEU A 315 -22.80 -3.74 -25.99
N SER A 316 -22.69 -3.82 -24.66
CA SER A 316 -23.80 -4.13 -23.76
C SER A 316 -23.55 -3.59 -22.35
N SER A 317 -24.60 -3.55 -21.55
CA SER A 317 -24.58 -3.19 -20.11
C SER A 317 -24.98 -4.40 -19.30
#